data_14bddb20a484b99752606a6ca9630c0f
#
_entry.id   14bddb20a484b99752606a6ca9630c0f
#
_cell.length_a   1.000
_cell.length_b   1.000
_cell.length_c   1.000
_cell.angle_alpha   90.00
_cell.angle_beta   90.00
_cell.angle_gamma   90.00
#
_symmetry.space_group_name_H-M   'P 1'
#
loop_
_entity.id
_entity.type
_entity.pdbx_description
1 polymer ?
#
loop_
_entity_poly.entity_id
_entity_poly.type
_entity_poly.pdbx_seq_one_letter_code
_entity_poly.pdbx_strand_id
1 'polypeptide(L)'
;MRVLVGGVGYRFLRDNAVGLYMTDQLSARVTDGIEAEDLGYHPIGFIFNLEERPAYDRIVLVGAVARGREPGTVTTYRWDHALPSPEEIQERVSEAVTGVVSLDNLLIITEALGTLPDDVRVIEIEPADETWGEGFSPLIESKLTEIEEAIWSSTKP
;
A
#
# COMPACT_ATOMS: atom_id res chain seq x y z
N MET A 1 -10.45 -6.95 -16.70
CA MET A 1 -9.83 -5.89 -15.86
C MET A 1 -8.62 -6.49 -15.17
N ARG A 2 -7.49 -5.82 -15.27
CA ARG A 2 -6.23 -6.25 -14.64
C ARG A 2 -5.94 -5.40 -13.41
N VAL A 3 -5.83 -6.04 -12.25
CA VAL A 3 -5.70 -5.36 -10.94
C VAL A 3 -4.43 -5.81 -10.23
N LEU A 4 -3.66 -4.86 -9.72
CA LEU A 4 -2.57 -5.12 -8.81
C LEU A 4 -2.99 -4.76 -7.38
N VAL A 5 -2.83 -5.69 -6.45
CA VAL A 5 -2.94 -5.44 -5.01
C VAL A 5 -1.53 -5.36 -4.44
N GLY A 6 -1.16 -4.20 -3.93
CA GLY A 6 0.17 -3.93 -3.40
C GLY A 6 0.17 -3.68 -1.90
N GLY A 7 0.94 -4.46 -1.16
CA GLY A 7 1.15 -4.24 0.27
C GLY A 7 2.38 -3.37 0.53
N VAL A 8 2.27 -2.40 1.44
CA VAL A 8 3.35 -1.48 1.79
C VAL A 8 3.57 -1.50 3.29
N GLY A 9 4.82 -1.57 3.72
CA GLY A 9 5.19 -1.52 5.13
C GLY A 9 6.51 -2.19 5.45
N TYR A 10 6.79 -2.36 6.73
CA TYR A 10 7.96 -3.04 7.26
C TYR A 10 7.54 -4.33 7.99
N ARG A 11 8.18 -5.46 7.68
CA ARG A 11 7.81 -6.78 8.22
C ARG A 11 8.00 -6.91 9.73
N PHE A 12 8.92 -6.17 10.32
CA PHE A 12 9.30 -6.31 11.74
C PHE A 12 8.87 -5.12 12.61
N LEU A 13 7.88 -4.36 12.17
CA LEU A 13 7.29 -3.25 12.92
C LEU A 13 5.80 -3.52 13.24
N ARG A 14 5.51 -4.74 13.72
CA ARG A 14 4.18 -5.17 14.19
C ARG A 14 3.06 -4.78 13.24
N ASP A 15 2.15 -3.88 13.62
CA ASP A 15 0.99 -3.50 12.80
C ASP A 15 1.37 -2.88 11.44
N ASN A 16 2.56 -2.30 11.34
CA ASN A 16 3.06 -1.76 10.07
C ASN A 16 3.22 -2.83 8.98
N ALA A 17 3.35 -4.09 9.35
CA ALA A 17 3.47 -5.22 8.43
C ALA A 17 2.12 -5.69 7.83
N VAL A 18 0.99 -5.09 8.21
CA VAL A 18 -0.33 -5.62 7.84
C VAL A 18 -0.57 -5.67 6.34
N GLY A 19 -0.11 -4.67 5.60
CA GLY A 19 -0.24 -4.66 4.13
C GLY A 19 0.54 -5.81 3.49
N LEU A 20 1.76 -6.05 3.94
CA LEU A 20 2.60 -7.14 3.45
C LEU A 20 1.99 -8.51 3.79
N TYR A 21 1.49 -8.67 5.01
CA TYR A 21 0.81 -9.88 5.43
C TYR A 21 -0.41 -10.18 4.53
N MET A 22 -1.22 -9.17 4.23
CA MET A 22 -2.38 -9.33 3.37
C MET A 22 -2.00 -9.77 1.96
N THR A 23 -1.01 -9.16 1.35
CA THR A 23 -0.56 -9.55 0.01
C THR A 23 0.05 -10.95 -0.01
N ASP A 24 0.78 -11.34 1.02
CA ASP A 24 1.31 -12.71 1.16
C ASP A 24 0.17 -13.75 1.21
N GLN A 25 -0.90 -13.46 1.97
CA GLN A 25 -2.07 -14.34 2.06
C GLN A 25 -2.86 -14.39 0.75
N LEU A 26 -3.02 -13.26 0.08
CA LEU A 26 -3.78 -13.15 -1.16
C LEU A 26 -3.05 -13.75 -2.35
N SER A 27 -1.72 -13.68 -2.42
CA SER A 27 -0.94 -14.17 -3.54
C SER A 27 -1.19 -15.65 -3.88
N ALA A 28 -1.55 -16.47 -2.89
CA ALA A 28 -1.92 -17.87 -3.05
C ALA A 28 -3.39 -18.07 -3.48
N ARG A 29 -4.21 -17.01 -3.48
CA ARG A 29 -5.67 -17.09 -3.67
C ARG A 29 -6.18 -16.21 -4.81
N VAL A 30 -5.30 -15.49 -5.49
CA VAL A 30 -5.68 -14.62 -6.60
C VAL A 30 -6.12 -15.42 -7.80
N THR A 31 -7.06 -14.85 -8.55
CA THR A 31 -7.61 -15.41 -9.79
C THR A 31 -7.11 -14.63 -10.99
N ASP A 32 -7.44 -15.09 -12.18
CA ASP A 32 -7.08 -14.43 -13.43
C ASP A 32 -7.42 -12.94 -13.41
N GLY A 33 -6.43 -12.11 -13.74
CA GLY A 33 -6.54 -10.66 -13.77
C GLY A 33 -6.24 -9.95 -12.46
N ILE A 34 -6.04 -10.67 -11.36
CA ILE A 34 -5.64 -10.06 -10.07
C ILE A 34 -4.25 -10.59 -9.68
N GLU A 35 -3.35 -9.68 -9.41
CA GLU A 35 -2.00 -9.96 -8.90
C GLU A 35 -1.85 -9.35 -7.51
N ALA A 36 -1.10 -10.00 -6.62
CA ALA A 36 -0.83 -9.49 -5.27
C ALA A 36 0.66 -9.52 -4.99
N GLU A 37 1.24 -8.39 -4.60
CA GLU A 37 2.68 -8.23 -4.42
C GLU A 37 3.04 -7.41 -3.19
N ASP A 38 4.20 -7.73 -2.61
CA ASP A 38 4.89 -6.90 -1.64
C ASP A 38 5.54 -5.71 -2.38
N LEU A 39 5.08 -4.50 -2.09
CA LEU A 39 5.64 -3.25 -2.62
C LEU A 39 6.43 -2.48 -1.56
N GLY A 40 6.83 -3.14 -0.48
CA GLY A 40 7.68 -2.58 0.58
C GLY A 40 9.14 -2.39 0.16
N TYR A 41 9.36 -1.83 -1.03
CA TYR A 41 10.67 -1.54 -1.58
C TYR A 41 10.71 -0.14 -2.21
N HIS A 42 11.86 0.24 -2.75
CA HIS A 42 12.07 1.59 -3.27
C HIS A 42 11.09 1.93 -4.41
N PRO A 43 10.41 3.10 -4.37
CA PRO A 43 9.42 3.50 -5.38
C PRO A 43 9.94 3.50 -6.82
N ILE A 44 11.20 3.81 -7.06
CA ILE A 44 11.81 3.77 -8.41
C ILE A 44 11.78 2.35 -8.99
N GLY A 45 12.03 1.32 -8.16
CA GLY A 45 11.89 -0.08 -8.57
C GLY A 45 10.45 -0.41 -8.96
N PHE A 46 9.48 0.12 -8.23
CA PHE A 46 8.07 -0.03 -8.57
C PHE A 46 7.71 0.64 -9.91
N ILE A 47 8.22 1.84 -10.17
CA ILE A 47 8.03 2.54 -11.46
C ILE A 47 8.55 1.68 -12.61
N PHE A 48 9.77 1.16 -12.52
CA PHE A 48 10.32 0.28 -13.55
C PHE A 48 9.50 -0.99 -13.75
N ASN A 49 9.03 -1.61 -12.67
CA ASN A 49 8.17 -2.78 -12.76
C ASN A 49 6.85 -2.49 -13.48
N LEU A 50 6.25 -1.32 -13.25
CA LEU A 50 5.03 -0.91 -13.96
C LEU A 50 5.29 -0.67 -15.44
N GLU A 51 6.42 -0.08 -15.82
CA GLU A 51 6.79 0.20 -17.21
C GLU A 51 7.07 -1.09 -18.00
N GLU A 52 7.63 -2.11 -17.37
CA GLU A 52 7.97 -3.38 -18.00
C GLU A 52 6.78 -4.33 -18.16
N ARG A 53 5.67 -4.09 -17.48
CA ARG A 53 4.48 -4.97 -17.47
C ARG A 53 3.35 -4.39 -18.33
N PRO A 54 2.42 -5.24 -18.80
CA PRO A 54 1.16 -4.75 -19.35
C PRO A 54 0.45 -3.86 -18.32
N ALA A 55 -0.18 -2.78 -18.79
CA ALA A 55 -0.84 -1.81 -17.93
C ALA A 55 -1.90 -2.46 -17.02
N TYR A 56 -1.98 -1.98 -15.79
CA TYR A 56 -3.07 -2.30 -14.89
C TYR A 56 -4.22 -1.32 -15.10
N ASP A 57 -5.44 -1.82 -15.03
CA ASP A 57 -6.65 -0.98 -15.03
C ASP A 57 -6.85 -0.34 -13.65
N ARG A 58 -6.40 -1.02 -12.61
CA ARG A 58 -6.51 -0.57 -11.22
C ARG A 58 -5.33 -1.05 -10.39
N ILE A 59 -4.91 -0.19 -9.46
CA ILE A 59 -3.99 -0.56 -8.38
C ILE A 59 -4.70 -0.36 -7.04
N VAL A 60 -4.63 -1.35 -6.16
CA VAL A 60 -5.13 -1.29 -4.79
C VAL A 60 -3.94 -1.36 -3.84
N LEU A 61 -3.67 -0.30 -3.11
CA LEU A 61 -2.59 -0.24 -2.14
C LEU A 61 -3.14 -0.43 -0.73
N VAL A 62 -2.46 -1.22 0.07
CA VAL A 62 -2.86 -1.50 1.46
C VAL A 62 -1.65 -1.38 2.39
N GLY A 63 -1.84 -0.65 3.48
CA GLY A 63 -0.79 -0.45 4.48
C GLY A 63 -1.27 0.25 5.74
N ALA A 64 -0.47 0.11 6.79
CA ALA A 64 -0.67 0.86 8.01
C ALA A 64 -0.16 2.29 7.82
N VAL A 65 -0.99 3.26 8.15
CA VAL A 65 -0.64 4.69 8.08
C VAL A 65 -1.16 5.38 9.33
N ALA A 66 -0.26 5.97 10.11
CA ALA A 66 -0.60 6.72 11.31
C ALA A 66 -1.12 8.12 10.92
N ARG A 67 -2.45 8.30 11.01
CA ARG A 67 -3.14 9.55 10.73
C ARG A 67 -3.72 10.20 11.99
N GLY A 68 -3.56 9.58 13.16
CA GLY A 68 -4.20 10.03 14.39
C GLY A 68 -5.68 9.65 14.49
N ARG A 69 -6.15 8.72 13.66
CA ARG A 69 -7.48 8.11 13.78
C ARG A 69 -7.50 7.12 14.94
N GLU A 70 -8.68 6.66 15.34
CA GLU A 70 -8.77 5.59 16.33
C GLU A 70 -8.04 4.34 15.83
N PRO A 71 -7.13 3.74 16.61
CA PRO A 71 -6.43 2.53 16.22
C PRO A 71 -7.39 1.42 15.74
N GLY A 72 -7.02 0.73 14.67
CA GLY A 72 -7.86 -0.28 14.04
C GLY A 72 -8.85 0.24 13.00
N THR A 73 -8.96 1.55 12.81
CA THR A 73 -9.80 2.13 11.76
C THR A 73 -9.28 1.71 10.38
N VAL A 74 -10.18 1.19 9.56
CA VAL A 74 -9.91 0.82 8.16
C VAL A 74 -10.56 1.87 7.27
N THR A 75 -9.75 2.59 6.51
CA THR A 75 -10.23 3.65 5.61
C THR A 75 -9.92 3.28 4.16
N THR A 76 -10.95 3.28 3.31
CA THR A 76 -10.81 3.02 1.87
C THR A 76 -11.19 4.27 1.09
N TYR A 77 -10.34 4.69 0.16
CA TYR A 77 -10.63 5.81 -0.72
C TYR A 77 -10.00 5.63 -2.10
N ARG A 78 -10.55 6.34 -3.07
CA ARG A 78 -9.90 6.51 -4.38
C ARG A 78 -8.93 7.68 -4.28
N TRP A 79 -7.70 7.45 -4.68
CA TRP A 79 -6.69 8.50 -4.68
C TRP A 79 -6.97 9.52 -5.80
N ASP A 80 -6.79 10.79 -5.49
CA ASP A 80 -7.15 11.90 -6.38
C ASP A 80 -6.01 12.34 -7.32
N HIS A 81 -4.85 11.67 -7.25
CA HIS A 81 -3.65 11.99 -8.02
C HIS A 81 -3.08 13.40 -7.74
N ALA A 82 -3.49 14.03 -6.64
CA ALA A 82 -2.98 15.35 -6.27
C ALA A 82 -1.53 15.28 -5.83
N LEU A 83 -0.68 16.07 -6.47
CA LEU A 83 0.72 16.20 -6.08
C LEU A 83 0.91 17.37 -5.12
N PRO A 84 1.76 17.20 -4.09
CA PRO A 84 2.17 18.31 -3.24
C PRO A 84 3.13 19.24 -3.97
N SER A 85 3.71 20.22 -3.26
CA SER A 85 4.71 21.13 -3.81
C SER A 85 5.95 20.39 -4.33
N PRO A 86 6.69 20.97 -5.30
CA PRO A 86 7.97 20.40 -5.74
C PRO A 86 8.97 20.16 -4.59
N GLU A 87 8.98 21.02 -3.60
CA GLU A 87 9.82 20.90 -2.40
C GLU A 87 9.45 19.67 -1.57
N GLU A 88 8.17 19.41 -1.38
CA GLU A 88 7.69 18.21 -0.67
C GLU A 88 7.97 16.94 -1.47
N ILE A 89 7.81 16.95 -2.78
CA ILE A 89 8.19 15.81 -3.64
C ILE A 89 9.68 15.51 -3.47
N GLN A 90 10.53 16.54 -3.46
CA GLN A 90 11.97 16.39 -3.24
C GLN A 90 12.28 15.77 -1.88
N GLU A 91 11.58 16.16 -0.82
CA GLU A 91 11.74 15.57 0.51
C GLU A 91 11.34 14.09 0.52
N ARG A 92 10.22 13.74 -0.11
CA ARG A 92 9.77 12.35 -0.26
C ARG A 92 10.78 11.48 -0.98
N VAL A 93 11.36 11.98 -2.07
CA VAL A 93 12.43 11.28 -2.80
C VAL A 93 13.66 11.08 -1.92
N SER A 94 14.06 12.09 -1.15
CA SER A 94 15.19 12.02 -0.22
C SER A 94 14.94 10.95 0.88
N GLU A 95 13.76 10.91 1.45
CA GLU A 95 13.38 9.86 2.41
C GLU A 95 13.47 8.46 1.78
N ALA A 96 12.93 8.28 0.60
CA ALA A 96 12.95 6.99 -0.09
C ALA A 96 14.38 6.53 -0.42
N VAL A 97 15.27 7.44 -0.79
CA VAL A 97 16.69 7.14 -1.03
C VAL A 97 17.37 6.65 0.25
N THR A 98 16.99 7.15 1.41
CA THR A 98 17.50 6.69 2.71
C THR A 98 16.83 5.42 3.23
N GLY A 99 15.90 4.84 2.47
CA GLY A 99 15.27 3.56 2.79
C GLY A 99 13.95 3.67 3.54
N VAL A 100 13.36 4.85 3.65
CA VAL A 100 12.03 5.02 4.24
C VAL A 100 10.96 4.45 3.31
N VAL A 101 10.26 3.43 3.79
CA VAL A 101 9.13 2.81 3.10
C VAL A 101 7.83 3.35 3.68
N SER A 102 7.05 4.05 2.88
CA SER A 102 5.70 4.50 3.26
C SER A 102 4.77 4.49 2.06
N LEU A 103 3.49 4.31 2.34
CA LEU A 103 2.45 4.34 1.32
C LEU A 103 2.36 5.71 0.64
N ASP A 104 2.49 6.80 1.42
CA ASP A 104 2.49 8.16 0.89
C ASP A 104 3.68 8.41 -0.05
N ASN A 105 4.88 7.96 0.32
CA ASN A 105 6.05 8.09 -0.55
C ASN A 105 5.88 7.31 -1.84
N LEU A 106 5.34 6.09 -1.76
CA LEU A 106 5.09 5.27 -2.95
C LEU A 106 4.13 5.97 -3.92
N LEU A 107 3.01 6.49 -3.42
CA LEU A 107 2.00 7.20 -4.22
C LEU A 107 2.59 8.46 -4.86
N ILE A 108 3.17 9.34 -4.06
CA ILE A 108 3.64 10.65 -4.50
C ILE A 108 4.80 10.51 -5.49
N ILE A 109 5.78 9.65 -5.19
CA ILE A 109 6.94 9.47 -6.07
C ILE A 109 6.54 8.78 -7.37
N THR A 110 5.69 7.76 -7.32
CA THR A 110 5.24 7.07 -8.54
C THR A 110 4.39 7.97 -9.42
N GLU A 111 3.54 8.81 -8.85
CA GLU A 111 2.79 9.82 -9.61
C GLU A 111 3.69 10.87 -10.24
N ALA A 112 4.66 11.38 -9.48
CA ALA A 112 5.55 12.46 -9.94
C ALA A 112 6.54 12.02 -11.02
N LEU A 113 7.09 10.81 -10.93
CA LEU A 113 8.21 10.33 -11.76
C LEU A 113 7.80 9.18 -12.70
N GLY A 114 6.68 8.56 -12.52
CA GLY A 114 6.19 7.42 -13.30
C GLY A 114 4.78 7.64 -13.83
N THR A 115 4.07 6.54 -14.03
CA THR A 115 2.68 6.57 -14.49
C THR A 115 1.85 5.58 -13.69
N LEU A 116 0.88 6.09 -12.95
CA LEU A 116 -0.16 5.30 -12.29
C LEU A 116 -1.40 5.20 -13.19
N PRO A 117 -2.20 4.13 -13.10
CA PRO A 117 -3.51 4.10 -13.76
C PRO A 117 -4.46 5.13 -13.11
N ASP A 118 -5.49 5.52 -13.83
CA ASP A 118 -6.49 6.49 -13.32
C ASP A 118 -7.25 5.98 -12.09
N ASP A 119 -7.37 4.67 -11.92
CA ASP A 119 -8.06 4.06 -10.76
C ASP A 119 -7.06 3.50 -9.77
N VAL A 120 -6.68 4.31 -8.80
CA VAL A 120 -5.87 3.90 -7.65
C VAL A 120 -6.74 3.93 -6.40
N ARG A 121 -6.85 2.79 -5.74
CA ARG A 121 -7.56 2.62 -4.47
C ARG A 121 -6.57 2.47 -3.34
N VAL A 122 -6.85 3.07 -2.22
CA VAL A 122 -5.99 3.03 -1.04
C VAL A 122 -6.79 2.50 0.15
N ILE A 123 -6.19 1.57 0.87
CA ILE A 123 -6.74 1.01 2.10
C ILE A 123 -5.72 1.28 3.20
N GLU A 124 -6.04 2.22 4.08
CA GLU A 124 -5.22 2.59 5.22
C GLU A 124 -5.76 1.96 6.48
N ILE A 125 -4.87 1.39 7.28
CA ILE A 125 -5.17 0.85 8.60
C ILE A 125 -4.46 1.72 9.63
N GLU A 126 -5.20 2.27 10.59
CA GLU A 126 -4.60 2.99 11.71
C GLU A 126 -3.96 2.01 12.66
N PRO A 127 -2.62 2.03 12.82
CA PRO A 127 -1.93 1.08 13.68
C PRO A 127 -2.15 1.39 15.17
N ALA A 128 -2.07 0.35 16.00
CA ALA A 128 -2.05 0.46 17.45
C ALA A 128 -0.61 0.35 18.01
N ASP A 129 0.24 -0.47 17.38
CA ASP A 129 1.62 -0.72 17.81
C ASP A 129 2.51 -0.94 16.59
N GLU A 130 3.46 -0.02 16.40
CA GLU A 130 4.48 -0.09 15.34
C GLU A 130 5.90 -0.24 15.92
N THR A 131 6.03 -0.73 17.15
CA THR A 131 7.33 -1.00 17.77
C THR A 131 8.00 -2.20 17.12
N TRP A 132 9.29 -2.30 17.27
CA TRP A 132 10.07 -3.42 16.74
C TRP A 132 9.58 -4.77 17.28
N GLY A 133 9.37 -5.70 16.37
CA GLY A 133 8.97 -7.06 16.67
C GLY A 133 8.04 -7.66 15.64
N GLU A 134 7.76 -8.95 15.79
CA GLU A 134 6.82 -9.69 14.94
C GLU A 134 5.46 -9.82 15.60
N GLY A 135 4.44 -10.00 14.77
CA GLY A 135 3.06 -10.20 15.21
C GLY A 135 2.30 -8.88 15.39
N PHE A 136 1.01 -8.93 15.12
CA PHE A 136 0.13 -7.78 15.25
C PHE A 136 -0.29 -7.54 16.69
N SER A 137 -0.66 -6.28 16.99
CA SER A 137 -1.42 -5.99 18.21
C SER A 137 -2.73 -6.79 18.21
N PRO A 138 -3.31 -7.12 19.38
CA PRO A 138 -4.59 -7.84 19.44
C PRO A 138 -5.71 -7.14 18.67
N LEU A 139 -5.70 -5.81 18.65
CA LEU A 139 -6.69 -5.01 17.92
C LEU A 139 -6.59 -5.24 16.41
N ILE A 140 -5.41 -5.16 15.82
CA ILE A 140 -5.23 -5.38 14.39
C ILE A 140 -5.46 -6.85 14.03
N GLU A 141 -5.05 -7.78 14.85
CA GLU A 141 -5.41 -9.21 14.68
C GLU A 141 -6.92 -9.41 14.53
N SER A 142 -7.72 -8.70 15.32
CA SER A 142 -9.19 -8.75 15.24
C SER A 142 -9.78 -8.08 13.99
N LYS A 143 -9.00 -7.31 13.25
CA LYS A 143 -9.42 -6.56 12.06
C LYS A 143 -9.03 -7.23 10.74
N LEU A 144 -8.27 -8.31 10.75
CA LEU A 144 -7.73 -8.92 9.53
C LEU A 144 -8.82 -9.31 8.52
N THR A 145 -9.95 -9.83 8.99
CA THR A 145 -11.09 -10.18 8.11
C THR A 145 -11.69 -8.95 7.45
N GLU A 146 -11.91 -7.87 8.22
CA GLU A 146 -12.43 -6.60 7.68
C GLU A 146 -11.49 -6.00 6.63
N ILE A 147 -10.19 -6.07 6.87
CA ILE A 147 -9.16 -5.59 5.93
C ILE A 147 -9.19 -6.42 4.65
N GLU A 148 -9.25 -7.73 4.75
CA GLU A 148 -9.36 -8.63 3.60
C GLU A 148 -10.62 -8.35 2.78
N GLU A 149 -11.76 -8.15 3.42
CA GLU A 149 -13.02 -7.79 2.76
C GLU A 149 -12.92 -6.45 2.03
N ALA A 150 -12.24 -5.46 2.62
CA ALA A 150 -11.99 -4.16 1.99
C ALA A 150 -11.13 -4.30 0.72
N ILE A 151 -10.11 -5.17 0.77
CA ILE A 151 -9.26 -5.46 -0.40
C ILE A 151 -10.10 -6.09 -1.51
N TRP A 152 -10.82 -7.18 -1.22
CA TRP A 152 -11.65 -7.85 -2.23
C TRP A 152 -12.75 -6.95 -2.80
N SER A 153 -13.35 -6.10 -1.98
CA SER A 153 -14.33 -5.11 -2.46
C SER A 153 -13.70 -4.10 -3.40
N SER A 154 -12.45 -3.72 -3.16
CA SER A 154 -11.71 -2.77 -3.98
C SER A 154 -11.23 -3.36 -5.30
N THR A 155 -11.14 -4.68 -5.44
CA THR A 155 -10.76 -5.33 -6.72
C THR A 155 -11.92 -5.52 -7.68
N LYS A 156 -13.16 -5.42 -7.20
CA LYS A 156 -14.36 -5.59 -8.04
C LYS A 156 -14.57 -4.40 -8.97
N PRO A 157 -15.19 -4.65 -10.16
CA PRO A 157 -15.57 -3.59 -11.10
C PRO A 157 -16.41 -2.48 -10.50
#